data_3504043909776b07fe336ffc65c1ca96
#
_entry.id   3504043909776b07fe336ffc65c1ca96
#
_cell.length_a   1.000
_cell.length_b   1.000
_cell.length_c   1.000
_cell.angle_alpha   90.00
_cell.angle_beta   90.00
_cell.angle_gamma   90.00
#
_symmetry.space_group_name_H-M   'P 1'
#
loop_
_entity.id
_entity.type
_entity.pdbx_description
1 polymer ?
#
loop_
_entity_poly.entity_id
_entity_poly.type
_entity_poly.pdbx_seq_one_letter_code
_entity_poly.pdbx_strand_id
1 'polypeptide(L)'
;LNNITLACIDSVQPDKAKKAMNRCKEHFDFGGEVFINDPQINSRQAYNKFILQELHKHIHTDFVLIVQWDGFIINPDAWNDQFLDYDYIGAVWHWHPMGRRVGNGGFSLRSKRLCELTASPEFVYTDHNEDDQICHLNRIYLENQGIRFAPEELARYFSFERELSNIKTFGFHGDFNFERLGLY
;
A
#
# COMPACT_ATOMS: atom_id res chain seq x y z
N LEU A 1 -10.14 -8.32 -9.90
CA LEU A 1 -8.97 -8.59 -9.03
C LEU A 1 -9.34 -9.59 -7.91
N ASN A 2 -9.85 -10.77 -8.31
CA ASN A 2 -10.45 -11.75 -7.38
C ASN A 2 -9.48 -12.35 -6.34
N ASN A 3 -8.18 -12.20 -6.53
CA ASN A 3 -7.15 -12.64 -5.58
C ASN A 3 -6.59 -11.49 -4.72
N ILE A 4 -7.23 -10.33 -4.75
CA ILE A 4 -6.83 -9.13 -4.01
C ILE A 4 -7.95 -8.69 -3.07
N THR A 5 -7.63 -8.44 -1.81
CA THR A 5 -8.49 -7.72 -0.86
C THR A 5 -8.22 -6.22 -1.00
N LEU A 6 -9.26 -5.42 -1.21
CA LEU A 6 -9.17 -3.96 -1.09
C LEU A 6 -9.28 -3.57 0.38
N ALA A 7 -8.27 -2.89 0.94
CA ALA A 7 -8.24 -2.51 2.35
C ALA A 7 -8.03 -1.01 2.54
N CYS A 8 -8.81 -0.42 3.43
CA CYS A 8 -8.63 0.94 3.92
C CYS A 8 -8.84 0.99 5.43
N ILE A 9 -7.89 1.55 6.13
CA ILE A 9 -7.92 1.74 7.58
C ILE A 9 -7.86 3.24 7.85
N ASP A 10 -8.98 3.82 8.23
CA ASP A 10 -9.04 5.27 8.51
C ASP A 10 -10.18 5.58 9.50
N SER A 11 -9.79 6.10 10.65
CA SER A 11 -10.72 6.53 11.70
C SER A 11 -10.71 8.06 11.90
N VAL A 12 -9.89 8.76 11.12
CA VAL A 12 -9.78 10.23 11.17
C VAL A 12 -10.63 10.88 10.09
N GLN A 13 -10.64 10.31 8.89
CA GLN A 13 -11.40 10.79 7.74
C GLN A 13 -12.23 9.68 7.05
N PRO A 14 -13.08 8.95 7.81
CA PRO A 14 -13.72 7.72 7.32
C PRO A 14 -14.60 7.93 6.08
N ASP A 15 -15.24 9.09 5.95
CA ASP A 15 -16.10 9.38 4.79
C ASP A 15 -15.26 9.60 3.51
N LYS A 16 -14.10 10.24 3.63
CA LYS A 16 -13.18 10.37 2.49
C LYS A 16 -12.57 9.03 2.12
N ALA A 17 -12.21 8.23 3.12
CA ALA A 17 -11.67 6.89 2.93
C ALA A 17 -12.68 5.98 2.20
N LYS A 18 -13.97 6.01 2.57
CA LYS A 18 -15.01 5.28 1.85
C LYS A 18 -15.16 5.73 0.40
N LYS A 19 -15.04 7.05 0.13
CA LYS A 19 -15.07 7.56 -1.25
C LYS A 19 -13.89 7.04 -2.07
N ALA A 20 -12.69 6.99 -1.50
CA ALA A 20 -11.51 6.44 -2.16
C ALA A 20 -11.69 4.95 -2.49
N MET A 21 -12.17 4.14 -1.53
CA MET A 21 -12.49 2.73 -1.78
C MET A 21 -13.55 2.56 -2.87
N ASN A 22 -14.63 3.34 -2.84
CA ASN A 22 -15.69 3.24 -3.84
C ASN A 22 -15.17 3.55 -5.24
N ARG A 23 -14.30 4.56 -5.41
CA ARG A 23 -13.64 4.84 -6.70
C ARG A 23 -12.85 3.64 -7.21
N CYS A 24 -12.13 2.92 -6.34
CA CYS A 24 -11.42 1.71 -6.74
C CYS A 24 -12.39 0.62 -7.21
N LYS A 25 -13.56 0.49 -6.58
CA LYS A 25 -14.59 -0.52 -6.90
C LYS A 25 -15.42 -0.19 -8.14
N GLU A 26 -15.39 1.05 -8.63
CA GLU A 26 -16.05 1.41 -9.89
C GLU A 26 -15.47 0.67 -11.10
N HIS A 27 -14.24 0.17 -10.99
CA HIS A 27 -13.48 -0.41 -12.10
C HIS A 27 -13.10 -1.86 -11.90
N PHE A 28 -13.15 -2.38 -10.66
CA PHE A 28 -12.69 -3.72 -10.34
C PHE A 28 -13.58 -4.39 -9.30
N ASP A 29 -13.85 -5.67 -9.52
CA ASP A 29 -14.34 -6.59 -8.50
C ASP A 29 -13.14 -7.14 -7.73
N PHE A 30 -13.12 -6.92 -6.42
CA PHE A 30 -12.08 -7.43 -5.52
C PHE A 30 -12.54 -8.73 -4.85
N GLY A 31 -11.58 -9.62 -4.56
CA GLY A 31 -11.87 -10.89 -3.87
C GLY A 31 -12.25 -10.73 -2.39
N GLY A 32 -12.01 -9.54 -1.82
CA GLY A 32 -12.41 -9.18 -0.47
C GLY A 32 -12.35 -7.68 -0.25
N GLU A 33 -13.04 -7.21 0.80
CA GLU A 33 -13.05 -5.81 1.20
C GLU A 33 -12.84 -5.71 2.72
N VAL A 34 -11.95 -4.82 3.13
CA VAL A 34 -11.68 -4.50 4.53
C VAL A 34 -11.74 -2.98 4.72
N PHE A 35 -12.73 -2.52 5.46
CA PHE A 35 -12.80 -1.13 5.89
C PHE A 35 -12.80 -1.08 7.42
N ILE A 36 -11.75 -0.52 8.00
CA ILE A 36 -11.60 -0.37 9.45
C ILE A 36 -11.75 1.10 9.82
N ASN A 37 -12.80 1.38 10.59
CA ASN A 37 -13.05 2.66 11.24
C ASN A 37 -13.20 2.39 12.76
N ASP A 38 -12.06 2.24 13.43
CA ASP A 38 -11.99 1.99 14.87
C ASP A 38 -11.42 3.24 15.56
N PRO A 39 -12.17 3.90 16.46
CA PRO A 39 -11.71 5.06 17.21
C PRO A 39 -10.39 4.86 17.98
N GLN A 40 -9.97 3.63 18.23
CA GLN A 40 -8.68 3.32 18.83
C GLN A 40 -7.50 3.47 17.85
N ILE A 41 -7.77 3.44 16.53
CA ILE A 41 -6.77 3.64 15.48
C ILE A 41 -6.77 5.11 15.04
N ASN A 42 -6.47 6.02 15.96
CA ASN A 42 -6.53 7.46 15.76
C ASN A 42 -5.17 8.16 15.75
N SER A 43 -4.11 7.40 15.69
CA SER A 43 -2.73 7.89 15.67
C SER A 43 -1.88 7.08 14.69
N ARG A 44 -0.74 7.66 14.26
CA ARG A 44 0.23 6.97 13.42
C ARG A 44 0.69 5.65 14.04
N GLN A 45 0.99 5.64 15.34
CA GLN A 45 1.44 4.44 16.04
C GLN A 45 0.37 3.35 16.06
N ALA A 46 -0.88 3.70 16.31
CA ALA A 46 -1.98 2.75 16.29
C ALA A 46 -2.23 2.20 14.88
N TYR A 47 -2.15 3.05 13.86
CA TYR A 47 -2.21 2.64 12.45
C TYR A 47 -1.05 1.68 12.09
N ASN A 48 0.19 2.06 12.40
CA ASN A 48 1.36 1.22 12.14
C ASN A 48 1.22 -0.15 12.81
N LYS A 49 0.79 -0.18 14.07
CA LYS A 49 0.55 -1.44 14.80
C LYS A 49 -0.51 -2.29 14.11
N PHE A 50 -1.62 -1.69 13.72
CA PHE A 50 -2.68 -2.43 13.03
C PHE A 50 -2.19 -3.02 11.70
N ILE A 51 -1.56 -2.20 10.86
CA ILE A 51 -1.04 -2.65 9.56
C ILE A 51 -0.02 -3.77 9.71
N LEU A 52 0.91 -3.65 10.65
CA LEU A 52 2.02 -4.60 10.80
C LEU A 52 1.63 -5.87 11.57
N GLN A 53 0.69 -5.79 12.52
CA GLN A 53 0.44 -6.90 13.44
C GLN A 53 -0.97 -7.49 13.34
N GLU A 54 -1.95 -6.77 12.77
CA GLU A 54 -3.34 -7.20 12.79
C GLU A 54 -3.93 -7.39 11.38
N LEU A 55 -3.49 -6.60 10.38
CA LEU A 55 -4.09 -6.59 9.05
C LEU A 55 -4.16 -8.00 8.42
N HIS A 56 -3.13 -8.83 8.58
CA HIS A 56 -3.06 -10.17 8.01
C HIS A 56 -4.26 -11.07 8.41
N LYS A 57 -4.87 -10.82 9.57
CA LYS A 57 -6.04 -11.57 10.07
C LYS A 57 -7.31 -11.28 9.28
N HIS A 58 -7.34 -10.16 8.58
CA HIS A 58 -8.48 -9.70 7.80
C HIS A 58 -8.36 -10.03 6.30
N ILE A 59 -7.22 -10.56 5.85
CA ILE A 59 -6.96 -10.86 4.45
C ILE A 59 -7.20 -12.34 4.19
N HIS A 60 -8.12 -12.65 3.25
CA HIS A 60 -8.46 -14.03 2.86
C HIS A 60 -8.03 -14.36 1.42
N THR A 61 -7.45 -13.39 0.71
CA THR A 61 -6.89 -13.49 -0.64
C THR A 61 -5.37 -13.54 -0.60
N ASP A 62 -4.72 -13.76 -1.74
CA ASP A 62 -3.25 -13.84 -1.82
C ASP A 62 -2.58 -12.47 -1.61
N PHE A 63 -3.30 -11.39 -1.97
CA PHE A 63 -2.80 -10.02 -1.89
C PHE A 63 -3.80 -9.09 -1.20
N VAL A 64 -3.28 -7.95 -0.75
CA VAL A 64 -4.06 -6.80 -0.29
C VAL A 64 -3.60 -5.54 -1.00
N LEU A 65 -4.54 -4.79 -1.57
CA LEU A 65 -4.32 -3.42 -2.03
C LEU A 65 -4.73 -2.47 -0.91
N ILE A 66 -3.75 -1.83 -0.29
CA ILE A 66 -3.98 -0.80 0.72
C ILE A 66 -4.23 0.52 -0.01
N VAL A 67 -5.32 1.17 0.35
CA VAL A 67 -5.69 2.51 -0.12
C VAL A 67 -5.94 3.42 1.07
N GLN A 68 -5.74 4.73 0.87
CA GLN A 68 -6.06 5.76 1.85
C GLN A 68 -6.97 6.81 1.21
N TRP A 69 -7.52 7.72 2.04
CA TRP A 69 -8.41 8.77 1.54
C TRP A 69 -7.74 9.65 0.47
N ASP A 70 -6.43 9.75 0.48
CA ASP A 70 -5.57 10.50 -0.43
C ASP A 70 -4.67 9.62 -1.32
N GLY A 71 -4.99 8.32 -1.42
CA GLY A 71 -4.28 7.37 -2.28
C GLY A 71 -5.20 6.27 -2.79
N PHE A 72 -5.50 6.28 -4.11
CA PHE A 72 -6.43 5.36 -4.73
C PHE A 72 -6.16 5.20 -6.24
N ILE A 73 -6.89 4.30 -6.89
CA ILE A 73 -6.77 4.01 -8.34
C ILE A 73 -7.25 5.25 -9.14
N ILE A 74 -6.44 5.67 -10.11
CA ILE A 74 -6.76 6.78 -11.02
C ILE A 74 -6.80 6.37 -12.49
N ASN A 75 -6.07 5.31 -12.85
CA ASN A 75 -6.03 4.80 -14.21
C ASN A 75 -6.19 3.26 -14.20
N PRO A 76 -7.41 2.73 -14.22
CA PRO A 76 -7.64 1.28 -14.15
C PRO A 76 -6.97 0.51 -15.29
N ASP A 77 -6.92 1.08 -16.50
CA ASP A 77 -6.24 0.46 -17.66
C ASP A 77 -4.72 0.36 -17.51
N ALA A 78 -4.13 0.98 -16.49
CA ALA A 78 -2.70 0.85 -16.20
C ALA A 78 -2.41 -0.34 -15.27
N TRP A 79 -3.42 -1.13 -14.90
CA TRP A 79 -3.18 -2.39 -14.20
C TRP A 79 -2.26 -3.31 -15.02
N ASN A 80 -1.32 -3.94 -14.34
CA ASN A 80 -0.39 -4.91 -14.95
C ASN A 80 -0.26 -6.11 -14.00
N ASP A 81 -0.54 -7.30 -14.52
CA ASP A 81 -0.47 -8.54 -13.72
C ASP A 81 0.93 -8.81 -13.16
N GLN A 82 1.98 -8.25 -13.75
CA GLN A 82 3.34 -8.31 -13.20
C GLN A 82 3.48 -7.67 -11.81
N PHE A 83 2.53 -6.83 -11.38
CA PHE A 83 2.50 -6.33 -10.01
C PHE A 83 2.35 -7.47 -8.99
N LEU A 84 1.71 -8.56 -9.37
CA LEU A 84 1.52 -9.76 -8.55
C LEU A 84 2.76 -10.67 -8.48
N ASP A 85 3.80 -10.39 -9.25
CA ASP A 85 5.06 -11.13 -9.17
C ASP A 85 5.89 -10.78 -7.93
N TYR A 86 5.49 -9.76 -7.19
CA TYR A 86 6.22 -9.21 -6.04
C TYR A 86 5.35 -9.16 -4.79
N ASP A 87 6.00 -9.33 -3.63
CA ASP A 87 5.32 -9.28 -2.34
C ASP A 87 5.04 -7.86 -1.84
N TYR A 88 5.76 -6.87 -2.38
CA TYR A 88 5.55 -5.45 -2.10
C TYR A 88 5.79 -4.60 -3.33
N ILE A 89 4.82 -3.74 -3.66
CA ILE A 89 4.97 -2.66 -4.62
C ILE A 89 4.22 -1.42 -4.12
N GLY A 90 4.84 -0.26 -4.28
CA GLY A 90 4.31 1.07 -3.96
C GLY A 90 4.99 2.12 -4.83
N ALA A 91 5.00 3.38 -4.42
CA ALA A 91 5.65 4.45 -5.17
C ALA A 91 7.18 4.42 -5.03
N VAL A 92 7.86 5.07 -5.97
CA VAL A 92 9.32 5.21 -5.93
C VAL A 92 9.71 6.39 -5.03
N TRP A 93 10.63 6.15 -4.11
CA TRP A 93 11.21 7.14 -3.20
C TRP A 93 12.64 7.50 -3.61
N HIS A 94 12.81 8.61 -4.31
CA HIS A 94 14.10 9.01 -4.87
C HIS A 94 15.17 9.41 -3.84
N TRP A 95 14.76 9.70 -2.60
CA TRP A 95 15.66 10.03 -1.48
C TRP A 95 16.31 8.81 -0.82
N HIS A 96 15.89 7.60 -1.18
CA HIS A 96 16.50 6.37 -0.70
C HIS A 96 17.59 5.85 -1.65
N PRO A 97 18.54 5.04 -1.18
CA PRO A 97 19.58 4.45 -2.02
C PRO A 97 19.00 3.60 -3.16
N MET A 98 19.67 3.59 -4.31
CA MET A 98 19.29 2.74 -5.44
C MET A 98 19.13 1.28 -5.00
N GLY A 99 18.13 0.59 -5.58
CA GLY A 99 17.74 -0.78 -5.21
C GLY A 99 16.88 -0.88 -3.93
N ARG A 100 16.61 0.24 -3.23
CA ARG A 100 15.74 0.31 -2.04
C ARG A 100 14.76 1.48 -2.11
N ARG A 101 14.40 1.89 -3.30
CA ARG A 101 13.57 3.09 -3.51
C ARG A 101 12.07 2.80 -3.61
N VAL A 102 11.66 1.55 -3.63
CA VAL A 102 10.24 1.22 -3.66
C VAL A 102 9.70 1.17 -2.23
N GLY A 103 8.68 1.99 -1.97
CA GLY A 103 8.07 2.14 -0.67
C GLY A 103 6.65 2.70 -0.78
N ASN A 104 6.26 3.58 0.16
CA ASN A 104 4.93 4.20 0.26
C ASN A 104 3.81 3.23 0.67
N GLY A 105 3.35 3.36 1.92
CA GLY A 105 2.29 2.52 2.48
C GLY A 105 0.88 2.92 2.10
N GLY A 106 0.65 4.21 1.77
CA GLY A 106 -0.68 4.78 1.57
C GLY A 106 -1.39 4.34 0.27
N PHE A 107 -0.62 3.92 -0.74
CA PHE A 107 -1.13 3.16 -1.89
C PHE A 107 -0.11 2.08 -2.26
N SER A 108 -0.35 0.87 -1.79
CA SER A 108 0.57 -0.26 -1.95
C SER A 108 -0.15 -1.59 -2.11
N LEU A 109 0.43 -2.47 -2.94
CA LEU A 109 0.00 -3.87 -3.05
C LEU A 109 0.99 -4.74 -2.29
N ARG A 110 0.47 -5.62 -1.43
CA ARG A 110 1.26 -6.49 -0.55
C ARG A 110 0.74 -7.91 -0.61
N SER A 111 1.64 -8.90 -0.61
CA SER A 111 1.23 -10.29 -0.42
C SER A 111 0.73 -10.53 1.00
N LYS A 112 -0.22 -11.44 1.16
CA LYS A 112 -0.64 -11.93 2.48
C LYS A 112 0.54 -12.46 3.28
N ARG A 113 1.44 -13.20 2.63
CA ARG A 113 2.68 -13.71 3.23
C ARG A 113 3.55 -12.61 3.84
N LEU A 114 3.71 -11.48 3.14
CA LEU A 114 4.42 -10.33 3.72
C LEU A 114 3.72 -9.83 4.98
N CYS A 115 2.39 -9.65 4.94
CA CYS A 115 1.62 -9.20 6.10
C CYS A 115 1.70 -10.17 7.29
N GLU A 116 1.80 -11.48 7.05
CA GLU A 116 2.01 -12.48 8.09
C GLU A 116 3.43 -12.37 8.70
N LEU A 117 4.45 -12.14 7.87
CA LEU A 117 5.83 -11.98 8.34
C LEU A 117 6.03 -10.68 9.15
N THR A 118 5.33 -9.60 8.82
CA THR A 118 5.40 -8.37 9.63
C THR A 118 4.81 -8.55 11.04
N ALA A 119 3.92 -9.52 11.22
CA ALA A 119 3.35 -9.87 12.53
C ALA A 119 4.17 -10.91 13.30
N SER A 120 5.27 -11.42 12.73
CA SER A 120 6.12 -12.41 13.39
C SER A 120 6.97 -11.79 14.50
N PRO A 121 7.38 -12.58 15.51
CA PRO A 121 8.24 -12.10 16.60
C PRO A 121 9.62 -11.62 16.14
N GLU A 122 10.09 -12.08 14.99
CA GLU A 122 11.39 -11.72 14.40
C GLU A 122 11.37 -10.37 13.69
N PHE A 123 10.18 -9.84 13.35
CA PHE A 123 10.05 -8.52 12.77
C PHE A 123 10.29 -7.43 13.82
N VAL A 124 11.29 -6.58 13.60
CA VAL A 124 11.65 -5.52 14.55
C VAL A 124 10.69 -4.36 14.42
N TYR A 125 9.74 -4.29 15.36
CA TYR A 125 8.79 -3.18 15.46
C TYR A 125 9.44 -1.94 16.07
N THR A 126 9.23 -0.79 15.45
CA THR A 126 9.77 0.52 15.88
C THR A 126 8.71 1.62 15.79
N ASP A 127 9.08 2.86 16.13
CA ASP A 127 8.18 4.04 15.98
C ASP A 127 8.28 4.72 14.60
N HIS A 128 8.98 4.13 13.64
CA HIS A 128 8.98 4.60 12.25
C HIS A 128 7.64 4.30 11.56
N ASN A 129 7.37 4.96 10.43
CA ASN A 129 6.23 4.62 9.58
C ASN A 129 6.28 3.15 9.18
N GLU A 130 5.11 2.53 9.00
CA GLU A 130 5.03 1.10 8.74
C GLU A 130 5.72 0.69 7.45
N ASP A 131 5.67 1.54 6.43
CA ASP A 131 6.33 1.34 5.15
C ASP A 131 7.87 1.46 5.25
N ASP A 132 8.39 2.40 6.05
CA ASP A 132 9.83 2.45 6.38
C ASP A 132 10.27 1.20 7.14
N GLN A 133 9.44 0.70 8.05
CA GLN A 133 9.74 -0.53 8.79
C GLN A 133 9.83 -1.75 7.86
N ILE A 134 8.94 -1.85 6.88
CA ILE A 134 8.93 -2.93 5.88
C ILE A 134 10.08 -2.74 4.88
N CYS A 135 10.13 -1.57 4.23
CA CYS A 135 10.96 -1.37 3.04
C CYS A 135 12.44 -1.11 3.34
N HIS A 136 12.76 -0.70 4.57
CA HIS A 136 14.12 -0.33 4.98
C HIS A 136 14.62 -1.08 6.22
N LEU A 137 13.95 -0.92 7.36
CA LEU A 137 14.47 -1.43 8.63
C LEU A 137 14.53 -2.95 8.69
N ASN A 138 13.48 -3.62 8.23
CA ASN A 138 13.40 -5.08 8.21
C ASN A 138 13.64 -5.67 6.80
N ARG A 139 14.11 -4.87 5.84
CA ARG A 139 14.29 -5.28 4.45
C ARG A 139 15.11 -6.56 4.32
N ILE A 140 16.27 -6.62 4.96
CA ILE A 140 17.17 -7.77 4.90
C ILE A 140 16.51 -9.02 5.51
N TYR A 141 15.83 -8.85 6.65
CA TYR A 141 15.09 -9.96 7.26
C TYR A 141 14.04 -10.51 6.29
N LEU A 142 13.21 -9.64 5.71
CA LEU A 142 12.14 -10.03 4.79
C LEU A 142 12.67 -10.68 3.51
N GLU A 143 13.75 -10.15 2.93
CA GLU A 143 14.42 -10.75 1.76
C GLU A 143 14.99 -12.14 2.08
N ASN A 144 15.56 -12.34 3.27
CA ASN A 144 16.02 -13.64 3.74
C ASN A 144 14.87 -14.64 3.94
N GLN A 145 13.66 -14.16 4.19
CA GLN A 145 12.43 -14.96 4.21
C GLN A 145 11.85 -15.19 2.79
N GLY A 146 12.53 -14.71 1.74
CA GLY A 146 12.13 -14.86 0.35
C GLY A 146 11.09 -13.85 -0.12
N ILE A 147 10.86 -12.76 0.62
CA ILE A 147 10.02 -11.64 0.18
C ILE A 147 10.69 -10.90 -0.97
N ARG A 148 9.94 -10.64 -2.02
CA ARG A 148 10.39 -9.93 -3.23
C ARG A 148 9.74 -8.55 -3.28
N PHE A 149 10.56 -7.52 -3.33
CA PHE A 149 10.12 -6.15 -3.54
C PHE A 149 10.21 -5.81 -5.04
N ALA A 150 9.22 -5.11 -5.56
CA ALA A 150 9.22 -4.72 -6.96
C ALA A 150 10.44 -3.85 -7.33
N PRO A 151 10.99 -3.98 -8.55
CA PRO A 151 12.01 -3.07 -9.04
C PRO A 151 11.41 -1.68 -9.34
N GLU A 152 12.25 -0.64 -9.32
CA GLU A 152 11.84 0.75 -9.56
C GLU A 152 11.16 0.92 -10.93
N GLU A 153 11.66 0.21 -11.94
CA GLU A 153 11.12 0.26 -13.31
C GLU A 153 9.66 -0.16 -13.38
N LEU A 154 9.26 -1.16 -12.58
CA LEU A 154 7.87 -1.60 -12.51
C LEU A 154 7.04 -0.71 -11.59
N ALA A 155 7.59 -0.30 -10.44
CA ALA A 155 6.90 0.53 -9.44
C ALA A 155 6.45 1.88 -10.02
N ARG A 156 7.18 2.44 -10.99
CA ARG A 156 6.82 3.67 -11.69
C ARG A 156 5.50 3.60 -12.46
N TYR A 157 5.06 2.40 -12.85
CA TYR A 157 3.75 2.19 -13.48
C TYR A 157 2.65 1.90 -12.45
N PHE A 158 3.04 1.47 -11.24
CA PHE A 158 2.08 1.18 -10.18
C PHE A 158 1.58 2.46 -9.52
N SER A 159 2.47 3.30 -8.97
CA SER A 159 2.03 4.54 -8.34
C SER A 159 3.12 5.62 -8.29
N PHE A 160 2.71 6.85 -8.04
CA PHE A 160 3.60 7.96 -7.69
C PHE A 160 3.12 8.67 -6.41
N GLU A 161 4.02 9.37 -5.76
CA GLU A 161 3.72 10.20 -4.59
C GLU A 161 4.26 11.62 -4.80
N ARG A 162 5.54 11.86 -4.54
CA ARG A 162 6.14 13.20 -4.54
C ARG A 162 6.59 13.68 -5.91
N GLU A 163 6.96 12.79 -6.77
CA GLU A 163 7.37 13.12 -8.12
C GLU A 163 6.23 12.84 -9.11
N LEU A 164 5.99 13.84 -9.99
CA LEU A 164 5.11 13.62 -11.12
C LEU A 164 5.75 12.60 -12.06
N SER A 165 5.02 11.54 -12.28
CA SER A 165 5.35 10.62 -13.36
C SER A 165 4.79 11.19 -14.68
N ASN A 166 5.63 11.24 -15.73
CA ASN A 166 5.14 11.41 -17.10
C ASN A 166 4.54 10.10 -17.66
N ILE A 167 4.50 9.06 -16.84
CA ILE A 167 3.96 7.74 -17.13
C ILE A 167 2.56 7.67 -16.57
N LYS A 168 1.64 7.05 -17.31
CA LYS A 168 0.30 6.72 -16.81
C LYS A 168 0.44 5.65 -15.72
N THR A 169 0.30 6.04 -14.45
CA THR A 169 0.38 5.15 -13.30
C THR A 169 -1.00 4.60 -12.94
N PHE A 170 -1.04 3.40 -12.36
CA PHE A 170 -2.28 2.78 -11.88
C PHE A 170 -2.94 3.58 -10.75
N GLY A 171 -2.15 4.04 -9.78
CA GLY A 171 -2.62 4.85 -8.67
C GLY A 171 -1.64 5.94 -8.26
N PHE A 172 -1.91 6.57 -7.14
CA PHE A 172 -1.08 7.61 -6.55
C PHE A 172 -1.27 7.66 -5.04
N HIS A 173 -0.46 8.46 -4.34
CA HIS A 173 -0.65 8.82 -2.94
C HIS A 173 -0.31 10.29 -2.69
N GLY A 174 -0.98 10.88 -1.67
CA GLY A 174 -0.78 12.23 -1.17
C GLY A 174 -1.78 13.25 -1.71
N ASP A 175 -2.48 13.93 -0.80
CA ASP A 175 -3.51 14.94 -1.08
C ASP A 175 -2.98 16.16 -1.87
N PHE A 176 -1.69 16.47 -1.73
CA PHE A 176 -1.00 17.50 -2.52
C PHE A 176 -1.00 17.21 -4.03
N ASN A 177 -1.36 15.99 -4.45
CA ASN A 177 -1.53 15.63 -5.84
C ASN A 177 -2.95 15.90 -6.39
N PHE A 178 -3.93 16.19 -5.53
CA PHE A 178 -5.33 16.36 -5.95
C PHE A 178 -5.52 17.48 -6.98
N GLU A 179 -4.89 18.64 -6.77
CA GLU A 179 -4.96 19.75 -7.73
C GLU A 179 -4.45 19.35 -9.10
N ARG A 180 -3.30 18.66 -9.13
CA ARG A 180 -2.66 18.18 -10.38
C ARG A 180 -3.52 17.17 -11.12
N LEU A 181 -4.29 16.36 -10.37
CA LEU A 181 -5.13 15.30 -10.90
C LEU A 181 -6.57 15.75 -11.18
N GLY A 182 -6.93 17.01 -10.84
CA GLY A 182 -8.29 17.52 -10.99
C GLY A 182 -9.32 16.77 -10.12
N LEU A 183 -8.93 16.36 -8.91
CA LEU A 183 -9.72 15.51 -8.02
C LEU A 183 -10.46 16.28 -6.90
N TYR A 184 -10.81 17.54 -7.11
CA TYR A 184 -11.59 18.35 -6.16
C TYR A 184 -13.08 18.05 -6.22
#